data_78dd2d405a2eded9f4828d50295b28de
#
_entry.id   78dd2d405a2eded9f4828d50295b28de
#
_cell.length_a   1.000
_cell.length_b   1.000
_cell.length_c   1.000
_cell.angle_alpha   90.00
_cell.angle_beta   90.00
_cell.angle_gamma   90.00
#
_symmetry.space_group_name_H-M   'P 1'
#
loop_
_entity.id
_entity.type
_entity.pdbx_description
1 polymer ?
#
loop_
_entity_poly.entity_id
_entity_poly.type
_entity_poly.pdbx_seq_one_letter_code
_entity_poly.pdbx_strand_id
1 'polypeptide(L)'
;HVAHGGVVMSILDFAMAAAARSSHEHILGVITIDMTTSFLRPSKGILIAEGKVLKAGSTVNYCEGSIFNEAGQLTAKSTGSFMLRRTKSQ
;
A
#
# COMPACT_ATOMS: atom_id res chain seq x y z
N HIS A 1 -5.04 2.66 22.24
CA HIS A 1 -4.06 3.48 21.52
C HIS A 1 -4.56 3.84 20.13
N VAL A 2 -4.20 5.02 19.71
CA VAL A 2 -4.47 5.49 18.35
C VAL A 2 -3.15 5.53 17.60
N ALA A 3 -3.12 4.91 16.42
CA ALA A 3 -1.92 4.94 15.59
C ALA A 3 -1.70 6.35 15.01
N HIS A 4 -0.46 6.83 15.09
CA HIS A 4 -0.09 8.10 14.49
C HIS A 4 -0.18 8.02 12.97
N GLY A 5 -0.40 9.18 12.35
CA GLY A 5 -0.50 9.27 10.90
C GLY A 5 0.69 8.68 10.17
N GLY A 6 1.91 8.90 10.69
CA GLY A 6 3.12 8.32 10.10
C GLY A 6 3.13 6.79 10.13
N VAL A 7 2.63 6.20 11.21
CA VAL A 7 2.53 4.74 11.33
C VAL A 7 1.48 4.22 10.34
N VAL A 8 0.33 4.89 10.25
CA VAL A 8 -0.74 4.52 9.33
C VAL A 8 -0.24 4.58 7.89
N MET A 9 0.48 5.64 7.53
CA MET A 9 1.06 5.77 6.19
C MET A 9 2.05 4.67 5.89
N SER A 10 2.87 4.28 6.87
CA SER A 10 3.84 3.20 6.69
C SER A 10 3.14 1.86 6.45
N ILE A 11 2.07 1.58 7.16
CA ILE A 11 1.28 0.37 6.98
C ILE A 11 0.67 0.34 5.57
N LEU A 12 0.11 1.47 5.13
CA LEU A 12 -0.49 1.59 3.81
C LEU A 12 0.57 1.42 2.71
N ASP A 13 1.73 2.07 2.88
CA ASP A 13 2.83 1.95 1.93
C ASP A 13 3.27 0.50 1.80
N PHE A 14 3.44 -0.19 2.92
CA PHE A 14 3.85 -1.59 2.92
C PHE A 14 2.80 -2.48 2.22
N ALA A 15 1.53 -2.28 2.51
CA ALA A 15 0.46 -3.08 1.92
C ALA A 15 0.39 -2.89 0.40
N MET A 16 0.52 -1.64 -0.07
CA MET A 16 0.52 -1.35 -1.50
C MET A 16 1.77 -1.88 -2.18
N ALA A 17 2.93 -1.73 -1.54
CA ALA A 17 4.19 -2.24 -2.10
C ALA A 17 4.16 -3.76 -2.21
N ALA A 18 3.60 -4.45 -1.23
CA ALA A 18 3.45 -5.90 -1.26
C ALA A 18 2.54 -6.33 -2.41
N ALA A 19 1.44 -5.61 -2.63
CA ALA A 19 0.56 -5.88 -3.76
C ALA A 19 1.27 -5.67 -5.10
N ALA A 20 2.02 -4.58 -5.22
CA ALA A 20 2.78 -4.28 -6.43
C ALA A 20 3.83 -5.35 -6.70
N ARG A 21 4.54 -5.79 -5.66
CA ARG A 21 5.56 -6.82 -5.77
C ARG A 21 4.98 -8.14 -6.25
N SER A 22 3.76 -8.44 -5.86
CA SER A 22 3.08 -9.69 -6.23
C SER A 22 2.48 -9.66 -7.63
N SER A 23 2.47 -8.51 -8.30
CA SER A 23 1.80 -8.36 -9.59
C SER A 23 2.55 -9.02 -10.75
N HIS A 24 3.84 -9.26 -10.60
CA HIS A 24 4.69 -9.85 -11.63
C HIS A 24 5.70 -10.80 -11.02
N GLU A 25 6.25 -11.69 -11.83
CA GLU A 25 7.36 -12.54 -11.42
C GLU A 25 8.67 -11.76 -11.48
N HIS A 26 9.66 -12.24 -10.75
CA HIS A 26 11.03 -11.72 -10.79
C HIS A 26 11.16 -10.27 -10.34
N ILE A 27 10.28 -9.82 -9.46
CA ILE A 27 10.40 -8.48 -8.90
C ILE A 27 11.38 -8.53 -7.74
N LEU A 28 12.49 -7.80 -7.91
CA LEU A 28 13.54 -7.72 -6.90
C LEU A 28 13.13 -6.80 -5.75
N GLY A 29 12.45 -5.73 -6.06
CA GLY A 29 11.98 -4.78 -5.05
C GLY A 29 11.03 -3.77 -5.65
N VAL A 30 10.49 -2.93 -4.79
CA VAL A 30 9.51 -1.91 -5.17
C VAL A 30 9.92 -0.59 -4.53
N ILE A 31 9.86 0.48 -5.31
CA ILE A 31 10.16 1.83 -4.84
C ILE A 31 8.89 2.66 -4.93
N THR A 32 8.53 3.30 -3.82
CA THR A 32 7.39 4.22 -3.80
C THR A 32 7.75 5.50 -4.52
N ILE A 33 7.01 5.85 -5.56
CA ILE A 33 7.20 7.11 -6.29
C ILE A 33 6.43 8.22 -5.57
N ASP A 34 5.18 7.97 -5.29
CA ASP A 34 4.33 8.89 -4.55
C ASP A 34 3.21 8.12 -3.87
N MET A 35 2.60 8.74 -2.88
CA MET A 35 1.37 8.23 -2.30
C MET A 35 0.58 9.38 -1.69
N THR A 36 -0.73 9.27 -1.78
CA THR A 36 -1.67 10.23 -1.20
C THR A 36 -2.55 9.49 -0.22
N THR A 37 -2.64 9.99 1.00
CA THR A 37 -3.37 9.31 2.07
C THR A 37 -4.45 10.20 2.64
N SER A 38 -5.63 9.61 2.83
CA SER A 38 -6.75 10.27 3.50
C SER A 38 -7.00 9.55 4.83
N PHE A 39 -7.07 10.31 5.90
CA PHE A 39 -7.35 9.81 7.23
C PHE A 39 -8.81 10.10 7.53
N LEU A 40 -9.62 9.05 7.64
CA LEU A 40 -11.06 9.17 7.74
C LEU A 40 -11.59 9.02 9.15
N ARG A 41 -10.91 8.17 9.97
CA ARG A 41 -11.28 7.89 11.35
C ARG A 41 -9.99 7.58 12.12
N PRO A 42 -10.00 7.75 13.44
CA PRO A 42 -8.84 7.30 14.23
C PRO A 42 -8.59 5.81 14.02
N SER A 43 -7.34 5.45 13.79
CA SER A 43 -6.92 4.05 13.61
C SER A 43 -6.42 3.53 14.94
N LYS A 44 -7.24 2.72 15.63
CA LYS A 44 -6.88 2.18 16.94
C LYS A 44 -7.33 0.74 17.07
N GLY A 45 -6.71 0.03 17.98
CA GLY A 45 -7.00 -1.38 18.21
C GLY A 45 -6.42 -2.25 17.09
N ILE A 46 -7.09 -3.33 16.78
CA ILE A 46 -6.69 -4.24 15.72
C ILE A 46 -7.07 -3.62 14.37
N LEU A 47 -6.08 -3.54 13.48
CA LEU A 47 -6.25 -2.93 12.17
C LEU A 47 -5.99 -3.99 11.10
N ILE A 48 -6.78 -3.96 10.04
CA ILE A 48 -6.62 -4.83 8.88
C ILE A 48 -6.23 -3.94 7.71
N ALA A 49 -5.08 -4.24 7.11
CA ALA A 49 -4.60 -3.49 5.96
C ALA A 49 -4.71 -4.34 4.70
N GLU A 50 -5.19 -3.72 3.63
CA GLU A 50 -5.31 -4.36 2.33
C GLU A 50 -4.65 -3.50 1.27
N GLY A 51 -3.86 -4.14 0.40
CA GLY A 51 -3.29 -3.48 -0.76
C GLY A 51 -3.84 -4.11 -2.02
N LYS A 52 -4.04 -3.28 -3.05
CA LYS A 52 -4.59 -3.74 -4.32
C LYS A 52 -3.93 -2.99 -5.47
N VAL A 53 -3.55 -3.73 -6.51
CA VAL A 53 -3.05 -3.11 -7.73
C VAL A 53 -4.25 -2.69 -8.56
N LEU A 54 -4.34 -1.40 -8.85
CA LEU A 54 -5.39 -0.85 -9.70
C LEU A 54 -5.03 -0.95 -11.17
N LYS A 55 -3.74 -0.70 -11.47
CA LYS A 55 -3.24 -0.85 -12.83
C LYS A 55 -1.80 -1.36 -12.76
N ALA A 56 -1.56 -2.50 -13.37
CA ALA A 56 -0.23 -3.10 -13.43
C ALA A 56 0.45 -2.73 -14.75
N GLY A 57 1.52 -1.95 -14.65
CA GLY A 57 2.38 -1.65 -15.79
C GLY A 57 3.60 -2.54 -15.77
N SER A 58 4.42 -2.46 -16.80
CA SER A 58 5.66 -3.23 -16.86
C SER A 58 6.72 -2.68 -15.91
N THR A 59 6.68 -1.38 -15.64
CA THR A 59 7.67 -0.70 -14.79
C THR A 59 7.02 -0.03 -13.59
N VAL A 60 5.81 0.51 -13.75
CA VAL A 60 5.11 1.25 -12.71
C VAL A 60 3.74 0.65 -12.49
N ASN A 61 3.41 0.38 -11.23
CA ASN A 61 2.08 -0.03 -10.82
C ASN A 61 1.40 1.10 -10.07
N TYR A 62 0.11 1.26 -10.34
CA TYR A 62 -0.73 2.16 -9.57
C TYR A 62 -1.57 1.33 -8.62
N CYS A 63 -1.49 1.65 -7.32
CA CYS A 63 -2.09 0.82 -6.28
C CYS A 63 -2.99 1.63 -5.35
N GLU A 64 -3.87 0.94 -4.65
CA GLU A 64 -4.59 1.52 -3.53
C GLU A 64 -4.37 0.67 -2.28
N GLY A 65 -4.45 1.32 -1.13
CA GLY A 65 -4.37 0.67 0.16
C GLY A 65 -5.52 1.12 1.04
N SER A 66 -5.96 0.24 1.91
CA SER A 66 -7.06 0.53 2.82
C SER A 66 -6.75 -0.05 4.19
N ILE A 67 -7.14 0.67 5.23
CA ILE A 67 -7.06 0.16 6.60
C ILE A 67 -8.46 0.16 7.18
N PHE A 68 -8.83 -0.97 7.77
CA PHE A 68 -10.12 -1.16 8.42
C PHE A 68 -9.89 -1.44 9.90
N ASN A 69 -10.80 -0.99 10.76
CA ASN A 69 -10.78 -1.35 12.17
C ASN A 69 -11.53 -2.67 12.39
N GLU A 70 -11.61 -3.13 13.64
CA GLU A 70 -12.27 -4.38 13.97
C GLU A 70 -13.74 -4.40 13.59
N ALA A 71 -14.39 -3.23 13.58
CA ALA A 71 -15.79 -3.11 13.21
C ALA A 71 -16.00 -3.11 11.69
N GLY A 72 -14.92 -3.21 10.92
CA GLY A 72 -15.00 -3.19 9.45
C GLY A 72 -15.13 -1.82 8.86
N GLN A 73 -14.90 -0.76 9.64
CA GLN A 73 -14.97 0.61 9.14
C GLN A 73 -13.64 1.01 8.50
N LEU A 74 -13.70 1.68 7.38
CA LEU A 74 -12.52 2.21 6.72
C LEU A 74 -11.98 3.39 7.53
N THR A 75 -10.74 3.27 8.01
CA THR A 75 -10.12 4.32 8.82
C THR A 75 -9.15 5.18 8.03
N ALA A 76 -8.52 4.61 7.01
CA ALA A 76 -7.59 5.34 6.16
C ALA A 76 -7.57 4.73 4.77
N LYS A 77 -7.31 5.56 3.78
CA LYS A 77 -7.26 5.15 2.37
C LYS A 77 -6.10 5.84 1.71
N SER A 78 -5.38 5.10 0.86
CA SER A 78 -4.24 5.65 0.14
C SER A 78 -4.26 5.18 -1.31
N THR A 79 -3.69 6.00 -2.18
CA THR A 79 -3.35 5.61 -3.55
C THR A 79 -1.89 5.96 -3.76
N GLY A 80 -1.22 5.22 -4.62
CA GLY A 80 0.18 5.49 -4.86
C GLY A 80 0.69 4.84 -6.13
N SER A 81 1.83 5.34 -6.59
CA SER A 81 2.54 4.81 -7.74
C SER A 81 3.83 4.17 -7.27
N PHE A 82 4.15 3.01 -7.78
CA PHE A 82 5.27 2.20 -7.34
C PHE A 82 6.08 1.74 -8.53
N MET A 83 7.39 2.00 -8.49
CA MET A 83 8.30 1.53 -9.52
C MET A 83 8.78 0.12 -9.17
N LEU A 84 8.71 -0.77 -10.14
CA LEU A 84 9.15 -2.16 -9.98
C LEU A 84 10.62 -2.27 -10.37
N ARG A 85 11.40 -2.90 -9.50
CA ARG A 85 12.80 -3.25 -9.80
C ARG A 85 12.84 -4.73 -10.11
N ARG A 86 13.39 -5.06 -11.26
CA ARG A 86 13.45 -6.44 -11.72
C ARG A 86 14.86 -7.00 -11.59
N THR A 87 14.97 -8.31 -11.64
CA THR A 87 16.28 -8.97 -11.66
C THR A 87 16.97 -8.68 -12.98
N LYS A 88 18.30 -8.80 -12.97
CA LYS A 88 19.09 -8.54 -14.17
C LYS A 88 18.82 -9.52 -15.31
N SER A 89 18.28 -10.68 -15.01
CA SER A 89 17.97 -11.69 -16.00
C SER A 89 16.71 -11.36 -16.81
N GLN A 90 16.05 -10.27 -16.51
CA GLN A 90 14.81 -9.87 -17.17
C GLN A 90 15.01 -8.98 -18.37
#